data_073a012cae7826b086fc2fb9e0bb2a4c
#
_entry.id   073a012cae7826b086fc2fb9e0bb2a4c
#
_cell.length_a   1.000
_cell.length_b   1.000
_cell.length_c   1.000
_cell.angle_alpha   90.00
_cell.angle_beta   90.00
_cell.angle_gamma   90.00
#
_symmetry.space_group_name_H-M   'P 1'
#
loop_
_entity.id
_entity.type
_entity.pdbx_description
1 polymer ?
#
loop_
_entity_poly.entity_id
_entity_poly.type
_entity_poly.pdbx_seq_one_letter_code
_entity_poly.pdbx_strand_id
1 'polypeptide(L)'
;MENLLAVLATEHALSALFLTAFLAATLLPLGSEWLLALLLLQGQPAFTLVLVAGAGNTLGATTNYLIGWGGERWWRHRPHPPRQRQRLERAQTLMGRHGGWALLFSWLPVIGDPLCLVAGALRFPVLPFVLIVAVGKLGRYAFLAWATQQAAGLF
;
A
#
# COMPACT_ATOMS: atom_id res chain seq x y z
N MET A 1 14.69 -21.94 26.86
CA MET A 1 13.23 -21.98 26.61
C MET A 1 12.68 -20.58 26.43
N GLU A 2 13.02 -19.62 27.28
CA GLU A 2 12.57 -18.20 27.15
C GLU A 2 12.95 -17.53 25.84
N ASN A 3 14.18 -17.73 25.37
CA ASN A 3 14.63 -17.17 24.09
C ASN A 3 13.83 -17.68 22.87
N LEU A 4 13.43 -18.96 22.90
CA LEU A 4 12.63 -19.55 21.84
C LEU A 4 11.21 -18.97 21.83
N LEU A 5 10.60 -18.79 22.97
CA LEU A 5 9.27 -18.18 23.10
C LEU A 5 9.28 -16.72 22.69
N ALA A 6 10.33 -15.97 23.01
CA ALA A 6 10.50 -14.58 22.59
C ALA A 6 10.65 -14.47 21.07
N VAL A 7 11.43 -15.33 20.43
CA VAL A 7 11.59 -15.38 18.97
C VAL A 7 10.25 -15.70 18.28
N LEU A 8 9.54 -16.73 18.76
CA LEU A 8 8.23 -17.09 18.22
C LEU A 8 7.20 -15.97 18.37
N ALA A 9 7.19 -15.28 19.52
CA ALA A 9 6.31 -14.14 19.73
C ALA A 9 6.61 -12.98 18.77
N THR A 10 7.88 -12.71 18.50
CA THR A 10 8.30 -11.70 17.53
C THR A 10 7.89 -12.06 16.09
N GLU A 11 8.11 -13.29 15.67
CA GLU A 11 7.70 -13.80 14.36
C GLU A 11 6.18 -13.68 14.15
N HIS A 12 5.38 -14.03 15.14
CA HIS A 12 3.93 -13.88 15.09
C HIS A 12 3.51 -12.40 15.02
N ALA A 13 4.18 -11.52 15.76
CA ALA A 13 3.91 -10.09 15.74
C ALA A 13 4.21 -9.47 14.36
N LEU A 14 5.34 -9.83 13.75
CA LEU A 14 5.71 -9.37 12.40
C LEU A 14 4.75 -9.90 11.34
N SER A 15 4.35 -11.17 11.43
CA SER A 15 3.36 -11.76 10.52
C SER A 15 1.99 -11.08 10.66
N ALA A 16 1.56 -10.78 11.89
CA ALA A 16 0.33 -10.04 12.15
C ALA A 16 0.41 -8.61 11.58
N LEU A 17 1.55 -7.93 11.73
CA LEU A 17 1.76 -6.59 11.18
C LEU A 17 1.72 -6.61 9.64
N PHE A 18 2.36 -7.59 9.01
CA PHE A 18 2.32 -7.76 7.56
C PHE A 18 0.89 -7.95 7.05
N LEU A 19 0.15 -8.90 7.66
CA LEU A 19 -1.22 -9.23 7.27
C LEU A 19 -2.17 -8.04 7.49
N THR A 20 -2.08 -7.36 8.63
CA THR A 20 -2.90 -6.19 8.90
C THR A 20 -2.58 -5.04 7.94
N ALA A 21 -1.31 -4.81 7.60
CA ALA A 21 -0.91 -3.81 6.63
C ALA A 21 -1.39 -4.15 5.21
N PHE A 22 -1.35 -5.43 4.83
CA PHE A 22 -1.88 -5.91 3.56
C PHE A 22 -3.40 -5.72 3.48
N LEU A 23 -4.14 -6.16 4.51
CA LEU A 23 -5.60 -6.02 4.57
C LEU A 23 -6.04 -4.55 4.65
N ALA A 24 -5.29 -3.72 5.37
CA ALA A 24 -5.54 -2.28 5.45
C ALA A 24 -5.49 -1.60 4.08
N ALA A 25 -4.65 -2.07 3.17
CA ALA A 25 -4.57 -1.57 1.81
C ALA A 25 -5.65 -2.14 0.87
N THR A 26 -6.29 -3.26 1.22
CA THR A 26 -7.26 -3.92 0.33
C THR A 26 -8.71 -3.71 0.76
N LEU A 27 -9.02 -3.79 2.05
CA LEU A 27 -10.40 -3.88 2.55
C LEU A 27 -10.77 -2.84 3.61
N LEU A 28 -9.83 -2.41 4.45
CA LEU A 28 -10.11 -1.57 5.61
C LEU A 28 -9.03 -0.50 5.80
N PRO A 29 -9.37 0.79 5.81
CA PRO A 29 -8.40 1.87 6.00
C PRO A 29 -7.90 2.01 7.45
N LEU A 30 -8.07 0.99 8.30
CA LEU A 30 -7.83 1.07 9.73
C LEU A 30 -6.99 -0.12 10.21
N GLY A 31 -5.99 0.14 11.03
CA GLY A 31 -5.43 -0.86 11.93
C GLY A 31 -3.95 -1.14 11.87
N SER A 32 -3.25 -0.96 10.76
CA SER A 32 -1.81 -1.28 10.72
C SER A 32 -0.95 -0.24 11.44
N GLU A 33 -1.40 1.00 11.54
CA GLU A 33 -0.67 2.10 12.18
C GLU A 33 -0.62 1.95 13.70
N TRP A 34 -1.75 1.61 14.31
CA TRP A 34 -1.77 1.40 15.77
C TRP A 34 -0.98 0.14 16.16
N LEU A 35 -1.00 -0.91 15.33
CA LEU A 35 -0.21 -2.11 15.58
C LEU A 35 1.30 -1.82 15.46
N LEU A 36 1.70 -1.05 14.44
CA LEU A 36 3.07 -0.56 14.31
C LEU A 36 3.49 0.23 15.57
N ALA A 37 2.68 1.18 16.00
CA ALA A 37 2.96 1.99 17.19
C ALA A 37 3.08 1.11 18.46
N LEU A 38 2.18 0.16 18.64
CA LEU A 38 2.22 -0.77 19.77
C LEU A 38 3.52 -1.58 19.78
N LEU A 39 3.94 -2.14 18.66
CA LEU A 39 5.17 -2.93 18.55
C LEU A 39 6.43 -2.07 18.77
N LEU A 40 6.41 -0.81 18.35
CA LEU A 40 7.48 0.15 18.65
C LEU A 40 7.60 0.41 20.14
N LEU A 41 6.46 0.61 20.83
CA LEU A 41 6.43 0.83 22.29
C LEU A 41 6.88 -0.41 23.07
N GLN A 42 6.76 -1.60 22.48
CA GLN A 42 7.29 -2.85 23.01
C GLN A 42 8.79 -3.05 22.76
N GLY A 43 9.47 -2.06 22.15
CA GLY A 43 10.90 -2.09 21.90
C GLY A 43 11.32 -2.82 20.62
N GLN A 44 10.39 -3.17 19.75
CA GLN A 44 10.72 -3.79 18.46
C GLN A 44 11.46 -2.80 17.55
N PRO A 45 12.43 -3.26 16.72
CA PRO A 45 13.24 -2.38 15.89
C PRO A 45 12.40 -1.69 14.81
N ALA A 46 12.39 -0.35 14.83
CA ALA A 46 11.60 0.48 13.94
C ALA A 46 11.84 0.17 12.45
N PHE A 47 13.10 -0.06 12.06
CA PHE A 47 13.45 -0.38 10.68
C PHE A 47 12.74 -1.64 10.18
N THR A 48 12.76 -2.72 10.98
CA THR A 48 12.09 -3.98 10.63
C THR A 48 10.58 -3.80 10.51
N LEU A 49 9.97 -3.08 11.47
CA LEU A 49 8.52 -2.83 11.46
C LEU A 49 8.09 -2.02 10.24
N VAL A 50 8.85 -0.98 9.88
CA VAL A 50 8.58 -0.15 8.70
C VAL A 50 8.69 -0.97 7.41
N LEU A 51 9.70 -1.83 7.28
CA LEU A 51 9.85 -2.69 6.11
C LEU A 51 8.70 -3.70 5.99
N VAL A 52 8.35 -4.36 7.09
CA VAL A 52 7.29 -5.38 7.10
C VAL A 52 5.92 -4.75 6.80
N ALA A 53 5.58 -3.65 7.47
CA ALA A 53 4.32 -2.94 7.22
C ALA A 53 4.27 -2.34 5.81
N GLY A 54 5.37 -1.71 5.37
CA GLY A 54 5.49 -1.14 4.02
C GLY A 54 5.36 -2.20 2.93
N ALA A 55 5.98 -3.37 3.09
CA ALA A 55 5.88 -4.49 2.16
C ALA A 55 4.44 -5.03 2.10
N GLY A 56 3.81 -5.30 3.24
CA GLY A 56 2.42 -5.75 3.31
C GLY A 56 1.46 -4.77 2.62
N ASN A 57 1.57 -3.49 2.95
CA ASN A 57 0.70 -2.46 2.39
C ASN A 57 0.95 -2.22 0.88
N THR A 58 2.19 -2.34 0.41
CA THR A 58 2.53 -2.26 -1.02
C THR A 58 1.95 -3.45 -1.80
N LEU A 59 2.01 -4.65 -1.23
CA LEU A 59 1.40 -5.84 -1.84
C LEU A 59 -0.13 -5.71 -1.90
N GLY A 60 -0.77 -5.17 -0.86
CA GLY A 60 -2.19 -4.87 -0.87
C GLY A 60 -2.57 -3.85 -1.96
N ALA A 61 -1.80 -2.77 -2.09
CA ALA A 61 -1.97 -1.79 -3.16
C ALA A 61 -1.78 -2.41 -4.55
N THR A 62 -0.83 -3.33 -4.70
CA THR A 62 -0.60 -4.09 -5.93
C THR A 62 -1.77 -5.01 -6.26
N THR A 63 -2.41 -5.59 -5.25
CA THR A 63 -3.65 -6.38 -5.43
C THR A 63 -4.77 -5.50 -5.97
N ASN A 64 -4.98 -4.29 -5.43
CA ASN A 64 -5.95 -3.32 -5.96
C ASN A 64 -5.64 -2.94 -7.41
N TYR A 65 -4.37 -2.72 -7.74
CA TYR A 65 -3.94 -2.49 -9.13
C TYR A 65 -4.32 -3.66 -10.04
N LEU A 66 -4.05 -4.90 -9.63
CA LEU A 66 -4.38 -6.10 -10.42
C LEU A 66 -5.89 -6.28 -10.59
N ILE A 67 -6.70 -5.95 -9.58
CA ILE A 67 -8.16 -5.95 -9.66
C ILE A 67 -8.61 -4.91 -10.70
N GLY A 68 -8.07 -3.70 -10.66
CA GLY A 68 -8.36 -2.65 -11.65
C GLY A 68 -7.97 -3.06 -13.07
N TRP A 69 -6.80 -3.65 -13.25
CA TRP A 69 -6.30 -4.15 -14.53
C TRP A 69 -7.15 -5.30 -15.09
N GLY A 70 -7.54 -6.25 -14.24
CA GLY A 70 -8.43 -7.35 -14.62
C GLY A 70 -9.84 -6.88 -14.95
N GLY A 71 -10.37 -5.94 -14.19
CA GLY A 71 -11.67 -5.31 -14.43
C GLY A 71 -11.73 -4.58 -15.78
N GLU A 72 -10.68 -3.82 -16.13
CA GLU A 72 -10.58 -3.17 -17.42
C GLU A 72 -10.51 -4.18 -18.56
N ARG A 73 -9.72 -5.26 -18.42
CA ARG A 73 -9.65 -6.33 -19.40
C ARG A 73 -11.01 -6.97 -19.67
N TRP A 74 -11.76 -7.27 -18.58
CA TRP A 74 -13.11 -7.81 -18.70
C TRP A 74 -14.06 -6.81 -19.37
N TRP A 75 -13.98 -5.53 -19.02
CA TRP A 75 -14.77 -4.46 -19.60
C TRP A 75 -14.50 -4.31 -21.11
N ARG A 76 -13.26 -4.36 -21.56
CA ARG A 76 -12.89 -4.26 -22.99
C ARG A 76 -13.51 -5.34 -23.88
N HIS A 77 -13.75 -6.53 -23.35
CA HIS A 77 -14.35 -7.61 -24.11
C HIS A 77 -15.86 -7.47 -24.28
N ARG A 78 -16.49 -6.48 -23.64
CA ARG A 78 -17.90 -6.17 -23.82
C ARG A 78 -18.12 -5.11 -24.91
N PRO A 79 -19.29 -5.14 -25.62
CA PRO A 79 -19.65 -4.09 -26.55
C PRO A 79 -19.92 -2.79 -25.79
N HIS A 80 -19.16 -1.74 -26.10
CA HIS A 80 -19.35 -0.41 -25.52
C HIS A 80 -19.48 0.62 -26.63
N PRO A 81 -20.26 1.71 -26.40
CA PRO A 81 -20.35 2.83 -27.33
C PRO A 81 -18.95 3.42 -27.62
N PRO A 82 -18.70 3.84 -28.86
CA PRO A 82 -17.39 4.41 -29.26
C PRO A 82 -16.90 5.55 -28.36
N ARG A 83 -17.83 6.37 -27.86
CA ARG A 83 -17.51 7.49 -26.96
C ARG A 83 -16.92 7.02 -25.62
N GLN A 84 -17.36 5.88 -25.08
CA GLN A 84 -16.83 5.35 -23.83
C GLN A 84 -15.42 4.78 -24.02
N ARG A 85 -15.18 4.06 -25.11
CA ARG A 85 -13.83 3.57 -25.48
C ARG A 85 -12.84 4.72 -25.60
N GLN A 86 -13.22 5.77 -26.34
CA GLN A 86 -12.36 6.95 -26.53
C GLN A 86 -12.04 7.67 -25.21
N ARG A 87 -13.01 7.74 -24.27
CA ARG A 87 -12.76 8.31 -22.93
C ARG A 87 -11.74 7.49 -22.14
N LEU A 88 -11.83 6.17 -22.16
CA LEU A 88 -10.88 5.30 -21.49
C LEU A 88 -9.48 5.42 -22.08
N GLU A 89 -9.37 5.41 -23.41
CA GLU A 89 -8.08 5.57 -24.10
C GLU A 89 -7.40 6.91 -23.77
N ARG A 90 -8.18 8.00 -23.74
CA ARG A 90 -7.67 9.31 -23.30
C ARG A 90 -7.21 9.30 -21.85
N ALA A 91 -7.98 8.69 -20.96
CA ALA A 91 -7.62 8.56 -19.55
C ALA A 91 -6.34 7.73 -19.37
N GLN A 92 -6.19 6.64 -20.13
CA GLN A 92 -4.97 5.81 -20.13
C GLN A 92 -3.75 6.59 -20.63
N THR A 93 -3.92 7.39 -21.70
CA THR A 93 -2.84 8.24 -22.24
C THR A 93 -2.41 9.30 -21.22
N LEU A 94 -3.37 9.96 -20.56
CA LEU A 94 -3.10 10.94 -19.50
C LEU A 94 -2.41 10.29 -18.29
N MET A 95 -2.89 9.12 -17.88
CA MET A 95 -2.28 8.37 -16.78
C MET A 95 -0.86 7.96 -17.12
N GLY A 96 -0.59 7.51 -18.35
CA GLY A 96 0.77 7.17 -18.80
C GLY A 96 1.74 8.36 -18.78
N ARG A 97 1.25 9.57 -19.01
CA ARG A 97 2.08 10.79 -19.02
C ARG A 97 2.26 11.44 -17.63
N HIS A 98 1.22 11.48 -16.83
CA HIS A 98 1.17 12.27 -15.59
C HIS A 98 0.80 11.44 -14.35
N GLY A 99 0.45 10.17 -14.54
CA GLY A 99 -0.06 9.33 -13.45
C GLY A 99 0.93 9.08 -12.32
N GLY A 100 2.23 9.16 -12.60
CA GLY A 100 3.27 9.08 -11.57
C GLY A 100 3.11 10.14 -10.47
N TRP A 101 2.74 11.37 -10.84
CA TRP A 101 2.46 12.44 -9.88
C TRP A 101 1.23 12.16 -9.02
N ALA A 102 0.16 11.66 -9.64
CA ALA A 102 -1.03 11.25 -8.90
C ALA A 102 -0.74 10.11 -7.93
N LEU A 103 0.07 9.12 -8.36
CA LEU A 103 0.46 7.99 -7.52
C LEU A 103 1.36 8.36 -6.34
N LEU A 104 2.04 9.51 -6.37
CA LEU A 104 2.73 10.03 -5.19
C LEU A 104 1.77 10.26 -4.01
N PHE A 105 0.48 10.52 -4.27
CA PHE A 105 -0.54 10.64 -3.22
C PHE A 105 -1.11 9.29 -2.74
N SER A 106 -0.59 8.16 -3.25
CA SER A 106 -1.02 6.81 -2.82
C SER A 106 -0.73 6.50 -1.35
N TRP A 107 0.10 7.31 -0.68
CA TRP A 107 0.36 7.23 0.75
C TRP A 107 -0.79 7.78 1.61
N LEU A 108 -1.68 8.61 1.05
CA LEU A 108 -2.82 9.17 1.76
C LEU A 108 -3.83 8.08 2.13
N PRO A 109 -4.27 8.05 3.40
CA PRO A 109 -5.34 7.16 3.80
C PRO A 109 -6.62 7.49 3.01
N VAL A 110 -7.44 6.50 2.72
CA VAL A 110 -8.74 6.60 2.01
C VAL A 110 -8.61 6.86 0.51
N ILE A 111 -7.73 7.74 0.05
CA ILE A 111 -7.58 8.10 -1.38
C ILE A 111 -6.57 7.18 -2.08
N GLY A 112 -5.54 6.73 -1.37
CA GLY A 112 -4.42 5.98 -1.95
C GLY A 112 -4.83 4.67 -2.60
N ASP A 113 -5.67 3.89 -1.94
CA ASP A 113 -6.04 2.56 -2.41
C ASP A 113 -7.01 2.59 -3.60
N PRO A 114 -8.06 3.44 -3.64
CA PRO A 114 -8.82 3.71 -4.86
C PRO A 114 -7.95 4.18 -6.02
N LEU A 115 -6.93 5.00 -5.75
CA LEU A 115 -6.01 5.48 -6.79
C LEU A 115 -5.19 4.34 -7.41
N CYS A 116 -4.78 3.35 -6.61
CA CYS A 116 -4.09 2.15 -7.09
C CYS A 116 -4.99 1.30 -8.01
N LEU A 117 -6.27 1.16 -7.67
CA LEU A 117 -7.26 0.48 -8.51
C LEU A 117 -7.46 1.20 -9.85
N VAL A 118 -7.58 2.53 -9.83
CA VAL A 118 -7.69 3.36 -11.04
C VAL A 118 -6.43 3.25 -11.89
N ALA A 119 -5.24 3.25 -11.29
CA ALA A 119 -3.98 3.08 -12.00
C ALA A 119 -3.93 1.74 -12.76
N GLY A 120 -4.42 0.66 -12.13
CA GLY A 120 -4.57 -0.64 -12.78
C GLY A 120 -5.56 -0.60 -13.94
N ALA A 121 -6.75 -0.03 -13.75
CA ALA A 121 -7.77 0.12 -14.78
C ALA A 121 -7.29 0.99 -15.96
N LEU A 122 -6.47 1.99 -15.70
CA LEU A 122 -5.85 2.84 -16.72
C LEU A 122 -4.55 2.25 -17.29
N ARG A 123 -4.15 1.05 -16.88
CA ARG A 123 -2.95 0.34 -17.37
C ARG A 123 -1.66 1.12 -17.19
N PHE A 124 -1.51 1.81 -16.08
CA PHE A 124 -0.23 2.43 -15.74
C PHE A 124 0.86 1.36 -15.65
N PRO A 125 2.10 1.59 -16.14
CA PRO A 125 3.16 0.58 -16.11
C PRO A 125 3.41 0.03 -14.71
N VAL A 126 3.47 -1.30 -14.57
CA VAL A 126 3.53 -2.00 -13.26
C VAL A 126 4.79 -1.62 -12.47
N LEU A 127 5.97 -1.60 -13.11
CA LEU A 127 7.21 -1.35 -12.41
C LEU A 127 7.28 0.06 -11.79
N PRO A 128 7.04 1.16 -12.54
CA PRO A 128 6.92 2.48 -11.94
C PRO A 128 5.82 2.57 -10.88
N PHE A 129 4.69 1.90 -11.09
CA PHE A 129 3.61 1.83 -10.10
C PHE A 129 4.13 1.29 -8.77
N VAL A 130 4.72 0.09 -8.77
CA VAL A 130 5.21 -0.56 -7.54
C VAL A 130 6.27 0.31 -6.86
N LEU A 131 7.21 0.88 -7.60
CA LEU A 131 8.28 1.70 -7.04
C LEU A 131 7.74 2.98 -6.37
N ILE A 132 6.85 3.72 -7.05
CA ILE A 132 6.28 4.96 -6.52
C ILE A 132 5.43 4.67 -5.28
N VAL A 133 4.57 3.63 -5.34
CA VAL A 133 3.72 3.25 -4.24
C VAL A 133 4.54 2.74 -3.05
N ALA A 134 5.57 1.91 -3.28
CA ALA A 134 6.46 1.42 -2.23
C ALA A 134 7.16 2.58 -1.50
N VAL A 135 7.70 3.54 -2.23
CA VAL A 135 8.34 4.73 -1.64
C VAL A 135 7.34 5.53 -0.81
N GLY A 136 6.14 5.75 -1.32
CA GLY A 136 5.09 6.48 -0.59
C GLY A 136 4.65 5.75 0.68
N LYS A 137 4.41 4.45 0.61
CA LYS A 137 3.97 3.63 1.75
C LYS A 137 5.08 3.49 2.80
N LEU A 138 6.31 3.20 2.39
CA LEU A 138 7.46 3.14 3.30
C LEU A 138 7.71 4.49 3.98
N GLY A 139 7.66 5.59 3.23
CA GLY A 139 7.81 6.95 3.77
C GLY A 139 6.75 7.26 4.84
N ARG A 140 5.50 6.87 4.61
CA ARG A 140 4.41 7.00 5.60
C ARG A 140 4.71 6.22 6.87
N TYR A 141 5.06 4.94 6.78
CA TYR A 141 5.37 4.13 7.96
C TYR A 141 6.64 4.61 8.67
N ALA A 142 7.65 5.08 7.95
CA ALA A 142 8.84 5.69 8.53
C ALA A 142 8.48 6.97 9.31
N PHE A 143 7.63 7.83 8.75
CA PHE A 143 7.14 9.02 9.45
C PHE A 143 6.35 8.67 10.71
N LEU A 144 5.44 7.69 10.62
CA LEU A 144 4.67 7.23 11.77
C LEU A 144 5.56 6.64 12.87
N ALA A 145 6.57 5.83 12.50
CA ALA A 145 7.52 5.29 13.44
C ALA A 145 8.32 6.38 14.14
N TRP A 146 8.84 7.35 13.39
CA TRP A 146 9.54 8.50 13.94
C TRP A 146 8.64 9.31 14.90
N ALA A 147 7.42 9.65 14.48
CA ALA A 147 6.48 10.40 15.29
C ALA A 147 6.11 9.67 16.61
N THR A 148 5.90 8.35 16.53
CA THR A 148 5.61 7.52 17.72
C THR A 148 6.79 7.50 18.70
N GLN A 149 8.02 7.37 18.21
CA GLN A 149 9.21 7.38 19.04
C GLN A 149 9.44 8.73 19.71
N GLN A 150 9.22 9.85 19.00
CA GLN A 150 9.29 11.19 19.56
C GLN A 150 8.25 11.39 20.68
N ALA A 151 7.01 10.97 20.42
CA ALA A 151 5.92 11.11 21.39
C ALA A 151 6.15 10.28 22.66
N ALA A 152 6.82 9.13 22.52
CA ALA A 152 7.13 8.24 23.65
C ALA A 152 8.43 8.59 24.39
N GLY A 153 9.20 9.57 23.92
CA GLY A 153 10.50 9.93 24.50
C GLY A 153 11.54 8.80 24.41
N LEU A 154 11.50 8.00 23.33
CA LEU A 154 12.34 6.82 23.15
C LEU A 154 13.68 7.12 22.42
N PHE A 155 14.11 8.37 22.37
CA PHE A 155 15.42 8.82 21.87
C PHE A 155 16.26 9.37 22.96
#